data_1db69144b91541666764b7be9a374e8a
#
_entry.id   1db69144b91541666764b7be9a374e8a
#
_cell.length_a   1.000
_cell.length_b   1.000
_cell.length_c   1.000
_cell.angle_alpha   90.00
_cell.angle_beta   90.00
_cell.angle_gamma   90.00
#
_symmetry.space_group_name_H-M   'P 1'
#
loop_
_entity.id
_entity.type
_entity.pdbx_description
1 polymer ?
#
loop_
_entity_poly.entity_id
_entity_poly.type
_entity_poly.pdbx_seq_one_letter_code
_entity_poly.pdbx_strand_id
1 'polypeptide(L)'
;MSSAQTPTDGNHTDPRILLVEDEKDLAQVVCEILKTLPAKVTVAKNGREAIRMIESGQSFDLVLLDLVLPQLSGLEVLRRLRRISTTTKVILSTGYVASLDSKDLAGLEISGVLGKPYMPNQLLAAVRAALWPEANAGP
;
A
#
# COMPACT_ATOMS: atom_id res chain seq x y z
N MET A 1 3.48 1.12 -29.94
CA MET A 1 2.92 1.61 -29.42
C MET A 1 2.90 1.82 -28.81
N SER A 2 3.12 1.39 -29.02
CA SER A 2 2.75 1.65 -28.23
C SER A 2 2.86 1.71 -27.62
N SER A 3 3.35 1.50 -27.78
CA SER A 3 3.04 1.86 -27.02
C SER A 3 3.14 2.02 -26.43
N ALA A 4 3.50 1.68 -26.52
CA ALA A 4 3.11 2.15 -25.89
C ALA A 4 3.20 2.50 -25.51
N GLN A 5 3.21 2.51 -25.47
CA GLN A 5 2.74 3.16 -25.05
C GLN A 5 2.63 3.57 -24.47
N THR A 6 2.70 3.42 -24.55
CA THR A 6 2.16 3.95 -24.03
C THR A 6 1.87 4.37 -23.70
N PRO A 7 1.92 4.30 -23.44
CA PRO A 7 1.16 4.80 -23.15
C PRO A 7 1.09 5.54 -22.95
N THR A 8 1.02 5.60 -22.92
CA THR A 8 0.50 6.32 -22.60
C THR A 8 -0.08 6.69 -22.90
N ASP A 9 0.10 6.30 -23.29
CA ASP A 9 -1.02 6.57 -23.84
C ASP A 9 -2.00 7.19 -22.97
N GLY A 10 -2.93 7.97 -23.43
CA GLY A 10 -3.84 8.66 -22.59
C GLY A 10 -4.61 7.80 -21.62
N ASN A 11 -4.75 6.54 -21.96
CA ASN A 11 -5.47 5.62 -21.11
C ASN A 11 -4.60 4.97 -20.05
N HIS A 12 -3.32 5.10 -20.23
CA HIS A 12 -2.40 4.54 -19.28
C HIS A 12 -2.20 5.48 -18.11
N THR A 13 -2.50 5.01 -16.92
CA THR A 13 -2.28 5.79 -15.71
C THR A 13 -1.31 5.05 -14.81
N ASP A 14 -0.49 5.81 -14.11
CA ASP A 14 0.41 5.22 -13.13
C ASP A 14 -0.40 4.60 -11.98
N PRO A 15 0.08 3.51 -11.40
CA PRO A 15 -0.55 2.94 -10.21
C PRO A 15 -0.68 3.97 -9.10
N ARG A 16 -1.74 3.84 -8.34
CA ARG A 16 -2.02 4.74 -7.22
C ARG A 16 -1.80 4.01 -5.92
N ILE A 17 -0.98 4.60 -5.07
CA ILE A 17 -0.63 4.04 -3.77
C ILE A 17 -1.22 4.92 -2.68
N LEU A 18 -1.92 4.30 -1.74
CA LEU A 18 -2.37 4.97 -0.53
C LEU A 18 -1.43 4.58 0.60
N LEU A 19 -0.75 5.56 1.15
CA LEU A 19 0.12 5.36 2.32
C LEU A 19 -0.65 5.79 3.57
N VAL A 20 -0.89 4.86 4.47
CA VAL A 20 -1.58 5.14 5.73
C VAL A 20 -0.55 5.13 6.85
N GLU A 21 -0.18 6.30 7.31
CA GLU A 21 0.89 6.48 8.28
C GLU A 21 0.62 7.73 9.12
N ASP A 22 0.56 7.57 10.44
CA ASP A 22 0.26 8.68 11.33
C ASP A 22 1.50 9.50 11.69
N GLU A 23 2.69 8.94 11.55
CA GLU A 23 3.92 9.65 11.84
C GLU A 23 4.33 10.46 10.63
N LYS A 24 4.22 11.77 10.76
CA LYS A 24 4.40 12.69 9.63
C LYS A 24 5.78 12.59 8.99
N ASP A 25 6.81 12.53 9.81
CA ASP A 25 8.18 12.48 9.28
C ASP A 25 8.45 11.19 8.53
N LEU A 26 7.96 10.08 9.07
CA LEU A 26 8.10 8.79 8.41
C LEU A 26 7.33 8.76 7.11
N ALA A 27 6.11 9.29 7.10
CA ALA A 27 5.31 9.36 5.88
C ALA A 27 6.05 10.14 4.79
N GLN A 28 6.69 11.24 5.17
CA GLN A 28 7.44 12.05 4.21
C GLN A 28 8.61 11.27 3.63
N VAL A 29 9.36 10.57 4.46
CA VAL A 29 10.49 9.75 4.01
C VAL A 29 10.02 8.66 3.06
N VAL A 30 8.95 7.97 3.43
CA VAL A 30 8.40 6.89 2.59
C VAL A 30 7.94 7.44 1.25
N CYS A 31 7.28 8.60 1.24
CA CYS A 31 6.88 9.24 -0.02
C CYS A 31 8.07 9.54 -0.91
N GLU A 32 9.16 10.05 -0.33
CA GLU A 32 10.36 10.35 -1.11
C GLU A 32 10.95 9.10 -1.75
N ILE A 33 10.94 7.99 -1.02
CA ILE A 33 11.43 6.72 -1.57
C ILE A 33 10.51 6.26 -2.70
N LEU A 34 9.20 6.31 -2.49
CA LEU A 34 8.23 5.84 -3.49
C LEU A 34 8.19 6.70 -4.75
N LYS A 35 8.64 7.95 -4.67
CA LYS A 35 8.72 8.81 -5.85
C LYS A 35 9.69 8.30 -6.91
N THR A 36 10.57 7.39 -6.54
CA THR A 36 11.46 6.78 -7.53
C THR A 36 10.75 5.79 -8.44
N LEU A 37 9.51 5.47 -8.12
CA LEU A 37 8.68 4.55 -8.92
C LEU A 37 7.70 5.33 -9.77
N PRO A 38 7.27 4.77 -10.93
CA PRO A 38 6.22 5.39 -11.73
C PRO A 38 4.85 5.13 -11.10
N ALA A 39 4.60 5.80 -9.98
CA ALA A 39 3.38 5.63 -9.19
C ALA A 39 3.01 6.96 -8.54
N LYS A 40 1.73 7.12 -8.24
CA LYS A 40 1.22 8.29 -7.55
C LYS A 40 0.91 7.92 -6.11
N VAL A 41 1.39 8.71 -5.16
CA VAL A 41 1.24 8.42 -3.74
C VAL A 41 0.33 9.45 -3.08
N THR A 42 -0.65 8.95 -2.35
CA THR A 42 -1.54 9.78 -1.53
C THR A 42 -1.34 9.34 -0.07
N VAL A 43 -1.29 10.28 0.84
CA VAL A 43 -1.07 9.98 2.26
C VAL A 43 -2.36 10.18 3.04
N ALA A 44 -2.72 9.19 3.85
CA ALA A 44 -3.75 9.31 4.86
C ALA A 44 -3.05 9.34 6.22
N LYS A 45 -3.38 10.32 7.03
CA LYS A 45 -2.69 10.54 8.31
C LYS A 45 -3.17 9.61 9.42
N ASN A 46 -4.31 8.97 9.21
CA ASN A 46 -4.88 8.07 10.20
C ASN A 46 -5.86 7.13 9.50
N GLY A 47 -6.37 6.15 10.27
CA GLY A 47 -7.26 5.15 9.71
C GLY A 47 -8.59 5.73 9.22
N ARG A 48 -9.12 6.73 9.92
CA ARG A 48 -10.39 7.35 9.51
C ARG A 48 -10.26 8.08 8.19
N GLU A 49 -9.15 8.78 8.00
CA GLU A 49 -8.88 9.46 6.73
C GLU A 49 -8.74 8.45 5.61
N ALA A 50 -8.05 7.34 5.87
CA ALA A 50 -7.88 6.27 4.89
C ALA A 50 -9.24 5.70 4.47
N ILE A 51 -10.09 5.38 5.45
CA ILE A 51 -11.43 4.85 5.17
C ILE A 51 -12.23 5.84 4.34
N ARG A 52 -12.16 7.12 4.70
CA ARG A 52 -12.88 8.17 3.98
C ARG A 52 -12.46 8.21 2.52
N MET A 53 -11.15 8.15 2.27
CA MET A 53 -10.62 8.14 0.90
C MET A 53 -11.07 6.92 0.12
N ILE A 54 -11.02 5.75 0.76
CA ILE A 54 -11.42 4.50 0.12
C ILE A 54 -12.91 4.52 -0.20
N GLU A 55 -13.72 4.98 0.74
CA GLU A 55 -15.18 5.01 0.58
C GLU A 55 -15.65 6.10 -0.37
N SER A 56 -14.82 7.10 -0.63
CA SER A 56 -15.19 8.20 -1.54
C SER A 56 -15.18 7.78 -3.01
N GLY A 57 -14.75 6.57 -3.29
CA GLY A 57 -14.69 6.07 -4.66
C GLY A 57 -13.32 6.23 -5.31
N GLN A 58 -12.34 6.77 -4.60
CA GLN A 58 -10.97 6.79 -5.14
C GLN A 58 -10.45 5.36 -5.25
N SER A 59 -9.89 5.04 -6.40
CA SER A 59 -9.28 3.73 -6.62
C SER A 59 -7.82 3.76 -6.22
N PHE A 60 -7.40 2.76 -5.48
CA PHE A 60 -5.99 2.55 -5.18
C PHE A 60 -5.58 1.17 -5.61
N ASP A 61 -4.41 1.06 -6.20
CA ASP A 61 -3.86 -0.23 -6.62
C ASP A 61 -3.16 -0.92 -5.46
N LEU A 62 -2.60 -0.13 -4.55
CA LEU A 62 -1.87 -0.61 -3.40
C LEU A 62 -2.15 0.27 -2.20
N VAL A 63 -2.37 -0.34 -1.06
CA VAL A 63 -2.42 0.36 0.23
C VAL A 63 -1.25 -0.12 1.07
N LEU A 64 -0.40 0.82 1.46
CA LEU A 64 0.70 0.56 2.39
C LEU A 64 0.20 1.00 3.76
N LEU A 65 -0.03 0.04 4.64
CA LEU A 65 -0.87 0.23 5.81
C LEU A 65 -0.13 -0.09 7.10
N ASP A 66 0.03 0.93 7.94
CA ASP A 66 0.57 0.74 9.29
C ASP A 66 -0.50 0.06 10.14
N LEU A 67 -0.13 -1.02 10.81
CA LEU A 67 -1.04 -1.73 11.71
C LEU A 67 -1.32 -0.96 13.00
N VAL A 68 -0.34 -0.22 13.48
CA VAL A 68 -0.48 0.52 14.74
C VAL A 68 -0.81 1.97 14.45
N LEU A 69 -2.10 2.28 14.48
CA LEU A 69 -2.61 3.62 14.22
C LEU A 69 -3.44 4.06 15.41
N PRO A 70 -3.48 5.37 15.69
CA PRO A 70 -4.34 5.87 16.76
C PRO A 70 -5.82 5.76 16.36
N GLN A 71 -6.70 5.58 17.33
CA GLN A 71 -8.16 5.57 17.19
C GLN A 71 -8.70 4.38 16.43
N LEU A 72 -8.32 4.20 15.17
CA LEU A 72 -8.80 3.11 14.33
C LEU A 72 -7.61 2.31 13.85
N SER A 73 -7.52 1.05 14.24
CA SER A 73 -6.35 0.23 13.92
C SER A 73 -6.24 -0.06 12.42
N GLY A 74 -5.02 -0.37 12.00
CA GLY A 74 -4.79 -0.77 10.60
C GLY A 74 -5.57 -2.02 10.22
N LEU A 75 -5.75 -2.93 11.17
CA LEU A 75 -6.51 -4.14 10.90
C LEU A 75 -7.97 -3.83 10.57
N GLU A 76 -8.55 -2.86 11.27
CA GLU A 76 -9.92 -2.43 10.96
C GLU A 76 -10.00 -1.75 9.60
N VAL A 77 -8.98 -0.95 9.26
CA VAL A 77 -8.89 -0.36 7.92
C VAL A 77 -8.88 -1.45 6.86
N LEU A 78 -8.08 -2.48 7.07
CA LEU A 78 -7.98 -3.61 6.15
C LEU A 78 -9.32 -4.32 5.98
N ARG A 79 -10.02 -4.58 7.08
CA ARG A 79 -11.33 -5.22 7.02
C ARG A 79 -12.32 -4.43 6.19
N ARG A 80 -12.35 -3.11 6.40
CA ARG A 80 -13.26 -2.25 5.65
C ARG A 80 -12.88 -2.16 4.19
N LEU A 81 -11.58 -2.09 3.91
CA LEU A 81 -11.10 -2.10 2.53
C LEU A 81 -11.59 -3.36 1.81
N ARG A 82 -11.47 -4.51 2.46
CA ARG A 82 -11.85 -5.78 1.83
C ARG A 82 -13.33 -5.91 1.56
N ARG A 83 -14.17 -5.17 2.27
CA ARG A 83 -15.60 -5.11 1.96
C ARG A 83 -15.87 -4.34 0.69
N ILE A 84 -14.98 -3.42 0.34
CA ILE A 84 -15.13 -2.54 -0.82
C ILE A 84 -14.40 -3.12 -2.02
N SER A 85 -13.21 -3.63 -1.81
CA SER A 85 -12.34 -4.12 -2.89
C SER A 85 -11.59 -5.36 -2.47
N THR A 86 -11.66 -6.39 -3.31
CA THR A 86 -10.88 -7.61 -3.11
C THR A 86 -9.62 -7.62 -3.97
N THR A 87 -9.47 -6.65 -4.86
CA THR A 87 -8.35 -6.60 -5.81
C THR A 87 -7.24 -5.64 -5.41
N THR A 88 -7.53 -4.69 -4.54
CA THR A 88 -6.50 -3.77 -4.06
C THR A 88 -5.42 -4.52 -3.29
N LYS A 89 -4.17 -4.34 -3.69
CA LYS A 89 -3.06 -4.98 -2.98
C LYS A 89 -2.83 -4.28 -1.65
N VAL A 90 -2.41 -5.02 -0.64
CA VAL A 90 -2.13 -4.45 0.68
C VAL A 90 -0.79 -4.96 1.18
N ILE A 91 0.06 -4.04 1.61
CA ILE A 91 1.28 -4.35 2.33
C ILE A 91 1.11 -3.78 3.74
N LEU A 92 1.26 -4.63 4.73
CA LEU A 92 1.18 -4.21 6.12
C LEU A 92 2.57 -3.81 6.62
N SER A 93 2.65 -2.77 7.42
CA SER A 93 3.90 -2.42 8.07
C SER A 93 3.69 -2.36 9.58
N THR A 94 4.65 -2.88 10.33
CA THR A 94 4.54 -2.95 11.79
C THR A 94 5.90 -3.20 12.43
N GLY A 95 6.09 -2.67 13.63
CA GLY A 95 7.26 -2.99 14.43
C GLY A 95 7.15 -4.32 15.15
N TYR A 96 5.99 -4.98 15.06
CA TYR A 96 5.70 -6.19 15.82
C TYR A 96 5.27 -7.33 14.92
N VAL A 97 6.08 -7.63 13.90
CA VAL A 97 5.77 -8.70 12.94
C VAL A 97 5.52 -10.04 13.65
N ALA A 98 6.35 -10.34 14.63
CA ALA A 98 6.24 -11.61 15.35
C ALA A 98 4.95 -11.78 16.14
N SER A 99 4.26 -10.67 16.43
CA SER A 99 3.00 -10.73 17.19
C SER A 99 1.77 -10.70 16.29
N LEU A 100 1.96 -10.72 14.97
CA LEU A 100 0.83 -10.83 14.06
C LEU A 100 0.16 -12.20 14.21
N ASP A 101 -1.14 -12.17 14.49
CA ASP A 101 -1.90 -13.39 14.64
C ASP A 101 -2.55 -13.74 13.31
N SER A 102 -2.29 -14.96 12.84
CA SER A 102 -2.88 -15.42 11.58
C SER A 102 -4.40 -15.45 11.65
N LYS A 103 -4.98 -15.58 12.84
CA LYS A 103 -6.43 -15.55 13.01
C LYS A 103 -7.00 -14.18 12.67
N ASP A 104 -6.28 -13.12 13.05
CA ASP A 104 -6.72 -11.76 12.78
C ASP A 104 -6.68 -11.44 11.29
N LEU A 105 -5.81 -12.12 10.56
CA LEU A 105 -5.67 -11.93 9.12
C LEU A 105 -6.46 -12.92 8.29
N ALA A 106 -7.14 -13.86 8.94
CA ALA A 106 -7.89 -14.90 8.22
C ALA A 106 -8.93 -14.28 7.31
N GLY A 107 -8.92 -14.69 6.04
CA GLY A 107 -9.85 -14.18 5.05
C GLY A 107 -9.51 -12.80 4.51
N LEU A 108 -8.45 -12.20 5.02
CA LEU A 108 -8.02 -10.88 4.56
C LEU A 108 -6.72 -11.07 3.78
N GLU A 109 -6.80 -10.93 2.47
CA GLU A 109 -5.63 -11.12 1.62
C GLU A 109 -4.67 -9.94 1.74
N ILE A 110 -3.40 -10.25 1.90
CA ILE A 110 -2.33 -9.24 1.91
C ILE A 110 -1.22 -9.68 0.99
N SER A 111 -0.50 -8.72 0.42
CA SER A 111 0.59 -8.99 -0.52
C SER A 111 1.94 -9.09 0.17
N GLY A 112 2.06 -8.56 1.37
CA GLY A 112 3.31 -8.64 2.09
C GLY A 112 3.25 -7.95 3.43
N VAL A 113 4.30 -8.16 4.22
CA VAL A 113 4.46 -7.55 5.54
C VAL A 113 5.87 -6.97 5.61
N LEU A 114 5.98 -5.71 6.03
CA LEU A 114 7.26 -5.05 6.26
C LEU A 114 7.45 -4.81 7.75
N GLY A 115 8.53 -5.32 8.30
CA GLY A 115 8.89 -5.06 9.69
C GLY A 115 9.56 -3.70 9.81
N LYS A 116 9.08 -2.87 10.74
CA LYS A 116 9.71 -1.58 11.01
C LYS A 116 10.88 -1.76 11.98
N PRO A 117 11.98 -1.07 11.79
CA PRO A 117 12.29 -0.20 10.65
C PRO A 117 12.68 -1.03 9.43
N TYR A 118 12.28 -0.58 8.25
CA TYR A 118 12.67 -1.25 7.00
C TYR A 118 13.56 -0.33 6.18
N MET A 119 14.40 -0.94 5.36
CA MET A 119 15.29 -0.21 4.48
C MET A 119 14.57 0.18 3.18
N PRO A 120 15.02 1.24 2.50
CA PRO A 120 14.40 1.65 1.24
C PRO A 120 14.32 0.53 0.21
N ASN A 121 15.35 -0.30 0.09
CA ASN A 121 15.32 -1.40 -0.88
C ASN A 121 14.29 -2.46 -0.53
N GLN A 122 14.02 -2.67 0.75
CA GLN A 122 12.99 -3.61 1.19
C GLN A 122 11.60 -3.09 0.83
N LEU A 123 11.37 -1.81 1.06
CA LEU A 123 10.11 -1.17 0.70
C LEU A 123 9.89 -1.24 -0.80
N LEU A 124 10.88 -0.85 -1.58
CA LEU A 124 10.76 -0.84 -3.03
C LEU A 124 10.55 -2.24 -3.59
N ALA A 125 11.24 -3.24 -3.05
CA ALA A 125 11.07 -4.62 -3.50
C ALA A 125 9.64 -5.10 -3.24
N ALA A 126 9.10 -4.80 -2.05
CA ALA A 126 7.74 -5.21 -1.71
C ALA A 126 6.71 -4.54 -2.60
N VAL A 127 6.88 -3.25 -2.85
CA VAL A 127 5.95 -2.49 -3.71
C VAL A 127 6.01 -2.99 -5.14
N ARG A 128 7.21 -3.21 -5.67
CA ARG A 128 7.37 -3.72 -7.03
C ARG A 128 6.73 -5.10 -7.18
N ALA A 129 6.93 -5.97 -6.20
CA ALA A 129 6.34 -7.31 -6.26
C ALA A 129 4.82 -7.26 -6.25
N ALA A 130 4.24 -6.30 -5.54
CA ALA A 130 2.80 -6.16 -5.46
C ALA A 130 2.20 -5.53 -6.73
N LEU A 131 2.85 -4.50 -7.26
CA LEU A 131 2.30 -3.74 -8.39
C LEU A 131 2.71 -4.31 -9.75
N TRP A 132 3.91 -4.86 -9.85
CA TRP A 132 4.43 -5.37 -11.12
C TRP A 132 5.01 -6.76 -10.93
N PRO A 133 4.17 -7.74 -10.58
CA PRO A 133 4.67 -9.09 -10.26
C PRO A 133 5.40 -9.75 -11.43
N GLU A 134 5.00 -9.48 -12.65
CA GLU A 134 5.65 -10.07 -13.81
C GLU A 134 7.06 -9.56 -14.01
N ALA A 135 7.28 -8.26 -13.81
CA ALA A 135 8.61 -7.68 -13.91
C ALA A 135 9.51 -8.21 -12.81
N ASN A 136 8.93 -8.55 -11.66
CA ASN A 136 9.67 -9.03 -10.50
C ASN A 136 9.88 -10.53 -10.53
N ALA A 137 9.18 -11.25 -11.41
CA ALA A 137 9.26 -12.70 -11.50
C ALA A 137 10.46 -13.17 -12.30
N GLY A 138 11.25 -12.32 -12.81
CA GLY A 138 12.35 -12.49 -13.71
C GLY A 138 13.06 -13.82 -13.70
N PRO A 139 14.02 -14.04 -14.55
CA PRO A 139 14.52 -15.39 -14.84
C PRO A 139 15.03 -16.13 -13.67
#